data_f5d0269b7a1d931af8ce9408e933a9ba
#
_entry.id   f5d0269b7a1d931af8ce9408e933a9ba
#
_cell.length_a   1.000
_cell.length_b   1.000
_cell.length_c   1.000
_cell.angle_alpha   90.00
_cell.angle_beta   90.00
_cell.angle_gamma   90.00
#
_symmetry.space_group_name_H-M   'P 1'
#
loop_
_entity.id
_entity.type
_entity.pdbx_description
1 polymer ?
#
loop_
_entity_poly.entity_id
_entity_poly.type
_entity_poly.pdbx_seq_one_letter_code
_entity_poly.pdbx_strand_id
1 'polypeptide(L)'
;MSSTLIRRLLLSALVICLLGAGIWWAKRPKPIPVLVTEIDQGRVESSIANTRAGTVEACMRTKLSATMGGRIERLAVKEGDKVQKGQLLMKLWNDDQQAQSTLAMAQVETARKRVAEACTVAANAEREAERQTALFKQGFVSGSRDEQARAEAQARRAGCDAAKADVAQTQARVNATRVEQSRTVLYAPFAGTVAKIVGEVGEYSTPSPPGVPTPPAIDLIDDTCLYVRAPMDEVDAPKITAGQTVRISFDALPKQSFPGKVKRVAPYVSAVEKQARTVDIEAILDITDKAPPRLLV
;
A
#
# COMPACT_ATOMS: atom_id res chain seq x y z
N MET A 1 -47.00 -98.49 49.03
CA MET A 1 -46.39 -97.74 47.91
C MET A 1 -45.03 -98.34 47.59
N SER A 2 -44.91 -98.87 46.38
CA SER A 2 -43.73 -99.64 46.01
C SER A 2 -42.50 -98.68 45.85
N SER A 3 -41.34 -99.09 46.41
CA SER A 3 -40.10 -98.32 46.36
C SER A 3 -39.64 -97.85 44.97
N THR A 4 -40.20 -98.54 43.95
CA THR A 4 -39.95 -98.20 42.52
C THR A 4 -40.64 -96.95 42.03
N LEU A 5 -41.83 -96.62 42.61
CA LEU A 5 -42.56 -95.35 42.28
C LEU A 5 -41.86 -94.12 42.88
N ILE A 6 -41.34 -94.18 44.11
CA ILE A 6 -40.65 -93.08 44.75
C ILE A 6 -39.31 -92.85 44.05
N ARG A 7 -38.61 -93.91 43.61
CA ARG A 7 -37.35 -93.80 42.87
C ARG A 7 -37.53 -93.09 41.47
N ARG A 8 -38.67 -93.42 40.81
CA ARG A 8 -39.00 -92.76 39.50
C ARG A 8 -39.36 -91.31 39.70
N LEU A 9 -40.10 -90.92 40.76
CA LEU A 9 -40.48 -89.60 41.06
C LEU A 9 -39.23 -88.71 41.44
N LEU A 10 -38.33 -89.28 42.19
CA LEU A 10 -37.04 -88.59 42.51
C LEU A 10 -36.18 -88.38 41.28
N LEU A 11 -36.08 -89.36 40.38
CA LEU A 11 -35.37 -89.24 39.13
C LEU A 11 -35.99 -88.21 38.19
N SER A 12 -37.33 -88.13 38.08
CA SER A 12 -37.98 -87.09 37.29
C SER A 12 -37.80 -85.69 37.87
N ALA A 13 -37.88 -85.53 39.20
CA ALA A 13 -37.64 -84.30 39.88
C ALA A 13 -36.18 -83.82 39.67
N LEU A 14 -35.22 -84.75 39.72
CA LEU A 14 -33.80 -84.44 39.44
C LEU A 14 -33.56 -83.95 38.02
N VAL A 15 -34.22 -84.61 37.03
CA VAL A 15 -34.16 -84.21 35.64
C VAL A 15 -34.75 -82.84 35.39
N ILE A 16 -35.91 -82.57 36.02
CA ILE A 16 -36.58 -81.25 35.92
C ILE A 16 -35.67 -80.14 36.57
N CYS A 17 -35.07 -80.40 37.74
CA CYS A 17 -34.12 -79.46 38.35
C CYS A 17 -32.87 -79.21 37.49
N LEU A 18 -32.31 -80.23 36.85
CA LEU A 18 -31.16 -80.11 35.97
C LEU A 18 -31.53 -79.33 34.68
N LEU A 19 -32.71 -79.57 34.13
CA LEU A 19 -33.21 -78.83 32.96
C LEU A 19 -33.48 -77.35 33.38
N GLY A 20 -34.09 -77.09 34.52
CA GLY A 20 -34.34 -75.76 35.01
C GLY A 20 -33.02 -74.97 35.28
N ALA A 21 -32.02 -75.64 35.86
CA ALA A 21 -30.72 -75.05 36.08
C ALA A 21 -29.99 -74.75 34.75
N GLY A 22 -30.09 -75.67 33.75
CA GLY A 22 -29.57 -75.48 32.42
C GLY A 22 -30.16 -74.29 31.69
N ILE A 23 -31.52 -74.18 31.75
CA ILE A 23 -32.23 -73.04 31.14
C ILE A 23 -31.90 -71.72 31.85
N TRP A 24 -31.80 -71.73 33.17
CA TRP A 24 -31.43 -70.54 33.93
C TRP A 24 -29.98 -70.09 33.62
N TRP A 25 -29.06 -71.06 33.46
CA TRP A 25 -27.66 -70.75 33.08
C TRP A 25 -27.58 -70.24 31.63
N ALA A 26 -28.32 -70.83 30.70
CA ALA A 26 -28.37 -70.41 29.29
C ALA A 26 -29.04 -69.04 29.09
N LYS A 27 -29.99 -68.67 29.96
CA LYS A 27 -30.66 -67.37 29.91
C LYS A 27 -29.95 -66.26 30.69
N ARG A 28 -28.80 -66.52 31.30
CA ARG A 28 -28.04 -65.46 31.94
C ARG A 28 -27.66 -64.40 30.92
N PRO A 29 -28.01 -63.11 31.17
CA PRO A 29 -27.63 -62.06 30.28
C PRO A 29 -26.09 -62.00 30.16
N LYS A 30 -25.57 -62.15 28.93
CA LYS A 30 -24.15 -62.02 28.65
C LYS A 30 -23.77 -60.57 28.90
N PRO A 31 -22.68 -60.29 29.63
CA PRO A 31 -22.22 -58.92 29.81
C PRO A 31 -21.90 -58.35 28.44
N ILE A 32 -22.48 -57.16 28.15
CA ILE A 32 -22.23 -56.40 26.92
C ILE A 32 -20.81 -55.80 27.11
N PRO A 33 -19.83 -56.10 26.22
CA PRO A 33 -18.54 -55.44 26.29
C PRO A 33 -18.70 -53.94 25.96
N VAL A 34 -18.40 -53.11 26.93
CA VAL A 34 -18.38 -51.66 26.75
C VAL A 34 -16.91 -51.20 26.67
N LEU A 35 -16.63 -50.38 25.67
CA LEU A 35 -15.34 -49.68 25.62
C LEU A 35 -15.40 -48.52 26.63
N VAL A 36 -14.60 -48.63 27.65
CA VAL A 36 -14.42 -47.54 28.62
C VAL A 36 -13.21 -46.74 28.18
N THR A 37 -13.42 -45.47 27.89
CA THR A 37 -12.35 -44.51 27.64
C THR A 37 -12.23 -43.65 28.89
N GLU A 38 -11.02 -43.55 29.42
CA GLU A 38 -10.71 -42.64 30.53
C GLU A 38 -10.92 -41.20 30.06
N ILE A 39 -11.68 -40.43 30.84
CA ILE A 39 -11.91 -39.02 30.56
C ILE A 39 -10.69 -38.26 31.05
N ASP A 40 -9.99 -37.67 30.12
CA ASP A 40 -8.85 -36.78 30.42
C ASP A 40 -9.25 -35.31 30.23
N GLN A 41 -8.51 -34.42 30.92
CA GLN A 41 -8.70 -32.98 30.74
C GLN A 41 -7.92 -32.52 29.50
N GLY A 42 -8.60 -32.07 28.49
CA GLY A 42 -8.02 -31.53 27.26
C GLY A 42 -8.43 -30.11 26.99
N ARG A 43 -7.62 -29.38 26.26
CA ARG A 43 -7.95 -28.05 25.77
C ARG A 43 -8.91 -28.17 24.61
N VAL A 44 -10.12 -27.65 24.76
CA VAL A 44 -11.12 -27.57 23.69
C VAL A 44 -11.00 -26.22 23.02
N GLU A 45 -10.70 -26.23 21.71
CA GLU A 45 -10.66 -25.02 20.89
C GLU A 45 -11.95 -24.90 20.08
N SER A 46 -12.62 -23.74 20.20
CA SER A 46 -13.67 -23.39 19.29
C SER A 46 -13.07 -22.63 18.10
N SER A 47 -13.16 -23.20 16.92
CA SER A 47 -12.64 -22.57 15.69
C SER A 47 -13.79 -22.23 14.74
N ILE A 48 -13.64 -21.09 14.06
CA ILE A 48 -14.53 -20.66 12.98
C ILE A 48 -13.78 -20.92 11.68
N ALA A 49 -14.33 -21.74 10.80
CA ALA A 49 -13.74 -22.01 9.50
C ALA A 49 -14.35 -21.08 8.45
N ASN A 50 -13.49 -20.44 7.66
CA ASN A 50 -13.94 -19.73 6.47
C ASN A 50 -14.29 -20.75 5.37
N THR A 51 -15.48 -20.64 4.83
CA THR A 51 -15.96 -21.49 3.73
C THR A 51 -15.63 -20.93 2.35
N ARG A 52 -15.09 -19.72 2.29
CA ARG A 52 -14.74 -19.01 1.04
C ARG A 52 -13.23 -18.89 0.90
N ALA A 53 -12.77 -18.93 -0.35
CA ALA A 53 -11.36 -18.67 -0.63
C ALA A 53 -11.01 -17.21 -0.33
N GLY A 54 -9.89 -17.00 0.35
CA GLY A 54 -9.26 -15.68 0.51
C GLY A 54 -8.23 -15.45 -0.59
N THR A 55 -7.77 -14.21 -0.69
CA THR A 55 -6.69 -13.79 -1.60
C THR A 55 -5.49 -13.31 -0.80
N VAL A 56 -4.30 -13.60 -1.31
CA VAL A 56 -3.05 -13.02 -0.78
C VAL A 56 -2.87 -11.66 -1.43
N GLU A 57 -2.61 -10.66 -0.61
CA GLU A 57 -2.36 -9.30 -1.09
C GLU A 57 -1.08 -8.73 -0.44
N ALA A 58 -0.40 -7.86 -1.17
CA ALA A 58 0.72 -7.11 -0.63
C ALA A 58 0.22 -5.99 0.28
N CYS A 59 0.97 -5.70 1.37
CA CYS A 59 0.64 -4.59 2.27
C CYS A 59 0.61 -3.23 1.56
N MET A 60 1.47 -3.06 0.57
CA MET A 60 1.49 -1.91 -0.32
C MET A 60 1.48 -2.38 -1.77
N ARG A 61 0.51 -1.92 -2.51
CA ARG A 61 0.42 -2.08 -3.97
C ARG A 61 -0.02 -0.76 -4.56
N THR A 62 0.72 -0.31 -5.55
CA THR A 62 0.40 0.96 -6.22
C THR A 62 0.45 0.77 -7.72
N LYS A 63 -0.66 1.11 -8.34
CA LYS A 63 -0.81 1.16 -9.80
C LYS A 63 -0.39 2.54 -10.26
N LEU A 64 0.85 2.65 -10.74
CA LEU A 64 1.47 3.90 -11.15
C LEU A 64 1.07 4.23 -12.57
N SER A 65 0.56 5.44 -12.78
CA SER A 65 0.28 6.00 -14.11
C SER A 65 1.10 7.27 -14.31
N ALA A 66 1.45 7.56 -15.56
CA ALA A 66 2.05 8.84 -15.88
C ALA A 66 1.04 9.97 -15.60
N THR A 67 1.51 11.08 -15.04
CA THR A 67 0.66 12.24 -14.73
C THR A 67 0.33 13.06 -15.97
N MET A 68 1.08 12.86 -17.06
CA MET A 68 0.80 13.44 -18.39
C MET A 68 0.97 12.37 -19.46
N GLY A 69 0.26 12.55 -20.59
CA GLY A 69 0.39 11.67 -21.73
C GLY A 69 1.69 11.95 -22.51
N GLY A 70 2.27 10.89 -23.07
CA GLY A 70 3.46 11.01 -23.89
C GLY A 70 3.96 9.67 -24.39
N ARG A 71 4.83 9.69 -25.39
CA ARG A 71 5.48 8.50 -25.90
C ARG A 71 6.51 8.00 -24.89
N ILE A 72 6.53 6.70 -24.62
CA ILE A 72 7.53 6.06 -23.77
C ILE A 72 8.89 6.12 -24.47
N GLU A 73 9.81 6.88 -23.90
CA GLU A 73 11.19 6.98 -24.40
C GLU A 73 12.03 5.81 -23.88
N ARG A 74 11.85 5.50 -22.58
CA ARG A 74 12.66 4.49 -21.90
C ARG A 74 11.89 3.82 -20.77
N LEU A 75 11.97 2.50 -20.74
CA LEU A 75 11.66 1.67 -19.58
C LEU A 75 12.98 1.29 -18.91
N ALA A 76 13.15 1.66 -17.64
CA ALA A 76 14.38 1.43 -16.89
C ALA A 76 14.33 0.10 -16.10
N VAL A 77 13.19 -0.58 -16.10
CA VAL A 77 12.91 -1.80 -15.35
C VAL A 77 12.13 -2.78 -16.21
N LYS A 78 12.14 -4.06 -15.79
CA LYS A 78 11.36 -5.15 -16.36
C LYS A 78 10.41 -5.73 -15.33
N GLU A 79 9.41 -6.48 -15.76
CA GLU A 79 8.56 -7.26 -14.86
C GLU A 79 9.40 -8.25 -14.05
N GLY A 80 9.15 -8.30 -12.74
CA GLY A 80 9.91 -9.10 -11.79
C GLY A 80 11.13 -8.41 -11.19
N ASP A 81 11.53 -7.23 -11.67
CA ASP A 81 12.67 -6.50 -11.10
C ASP A 81 12.35 -5.94 -9.72
N LYS A 82 13.35 -6.02 -8.82
CA LYS A 82 13.32 -5.35 -7.51
C LYS A 82 13.82 -3.93 -7.65
N VAL A 83 13.06 -2.99 -7.12
CA VAL A 83 13.37 -1.56 -7.20
C VAL A 83 13.44 -0.92 -5.81
N GLN A 84 14.23 0.12 -5.71
CA GLN A 84 14.33 0.94 -4.50
C GLN A 84 13.44 2.17 -4.60
N LYS A 85 13.05 2.72 -3.44
CA LYS A 85 12.34 4.01 -3.39
C LYS A 85 13.14 5.09 -4.12
N GLY A 86 12.47 5.83 -5.02
CA GLY A 86 13.08 6.88 -5.84
C GLY A 86 13.82 6.37 -7.08
N GLN A 87 13.84 5.07 -7.34
CA GLN A 87 14.43 4.53 -8.56
C GLN A 87 13.57 4.91 -9.78
N LEU A 88 14.24 5.25 -10.89
CA LEU A 88 13.60 5.53 -12.17
C LEU A 88 12.94 4.25 -12.70
N LEU A 89 11.68 4.33 -13.04
CA LEU A 89 10.91 3.23 -13.64
C LEU A 89 10.69 3.44 -15.12
N MET A 90 10.18 4.62 -15.49
CA MET A 90 9.82 4.96 -16.86
C MET A 90 10.10 6.45 -17.11
N LYS A 91 10.53 6.76 -18.32
CA LYS A 91 10.66 8.12 -18.82
C LYS A 91 9.86 8.26 -20.12
N LEU A 92 9.02 9.29 -20.16
CA LEU A 92 8.37 9.73 -21.39
C LEU A 92 9.30 10.66 -22.17
N TRP A 93 9.13 10.71 -23.47
CA TRP A 93 9.79 11.67 -24.34
C TRP A 93 9.46 13.10 -23.89
N ASN A 94 10.47 13.92 -23.64
CA ASN A 94 10.31 15.23 -23.00
C ASN A 94 11.25 16.31 -23.53
N ASP A 95 11.69 16.19 -24.78
CA ASP A 95 12.61 17.14 -25.40
C ASP A 95 12.02 18.55 -25.45
N ASP A 96 10.70 18.68 -25.66
CA ASP A 96 10.01 19.97 -25.66
C ASP A 96 10.07 20.63 -24.26
N GLN A 97 9.81 19.86 -23.20
CA GLN A 97 9.89 20.35 -21.83
C GLN A 97 11.32 20.71 -21.43
N GLN A 98 12.30 19.94 -21.94
CA GLN A 98 13.73 20.22 -21.75
C GLN A 98 14.12 21.53 -22.46
N ALA A 99 13.67 21.74 -23.70
CA ALA A 99 13.92 22.97 -24.45
C ALA A 99 13.29 24.18 -23.74
N GLN A 100 12.05 24.06 -23.25
CA GLN A 100 11.38 25.11 -22.50
C GLN A 100 12.11 25.45 -21.18
N SER A 101 12.59 24.43 -20.48
CA SER A 101 13.38 24.62 -19.24
C SER A 101 14.71 25.36 -19.53
N THR A 102 15.38 24.99 -20.62
CA THR A 102 16.62 25.66 -21.06
C THR A 102 16.38 27.11 -21.42
N LEU A 103 15.28 27.41 -22.16
CA LEU A 103 14.87 28.78 -22.48
C LEU A 103 14.60 29.60 -21.22
N ALA A 104 13.84 29.03 -20.27
CA ALA A 104 13.55 29.70 -19.01
C ALA A 104 14.82 30.03 -18.20
N MET A 105 15.79 29.10 -18.15
CA MET A 105 17.10 29.34 -17.51
C MET A 105 17.87 30.49 -18.20
N ALA A 106 17.87 30.54 -19.52
CA ALA A 106 18.51 31.65 -20.25
C ALA A 106 17.83 33.01 -19.97
N GLN A 107 16.50 33.03 -19.78
CA GLN A 107 15.78 34.24 -19.37
C GLN A 107 16.19 34.74 -17.98
N VAL A 108 16.40 33.82 -17.01
CA VAL A 108 16.94 34.20 -15.68
C VAL A 108 18.31 34.85 -15.81
N GLU A 109 19.18 34.28 -16.62
CA GLU A 109 20.53 34.84 -16.80
C GLU A 109 20.47 36.25 -17.44
N THR A 110 19.59 36.47 -18.40
CA THR A 110 19.36 37.78 -18.99
C THR A 110 18.83 38.77 -17.93
N ALA A 111 17.84 38.38 -17.12
CA ALA A 111 17.31 39.19 -16.05
C ALA A 111 18.40 39.57 -15.01
N ARG A 112 19.28 38.64 -14.66
CA ARG A 112 20.44 38.92 -13.78
C ARG A 112 21.38 39.98 -14.33
N LYS A 113 21.65 39.98 -15.65
CA LYS A 113 22.46 41.03 -16.30
C LYS A 113 21.77 42.39 -16.23
N ARG A 114 20.44 42.43 -16.42
CA ARG A 114 19.66 43.69 -16.27
C ARG A 114 19.71 44.22 -14.82
N VAL A 115 19.67 43.33 -13.81
CA VAL A 115 19.86 43.75 -12.40
C VAL A 115 21.24 44.41 -12.22
N ALA A 116 22.30 43.78 -12.74
CA ALA A 116 23.64 44.34 -12.62
C ALA A 116 23.74 45.74 -13.25
N GLU A 117 23.14 45.93 -14.44
CA GLU A 117 23.06 47.23 -15.11
C GLU A 117 22.29 48.26 -14.28
N ALA A 118 21.00 47.96 -13.96
CA ALA A 118 20.11 48.87 -13.26
C ALA A 118 20.65 49.29 -11.88
N CYS A 119 21.20 48.32 -11.12
CA CYS A 119 21.74 48.61 -9.81
C CYS A 119 23.06 49.39 -9.86
N THR A 120 23.88 49.23 -10.90
CA THR A 120 25.05 50.07 -11.12
C THR A 120 24.65 51.52 -11.42
N VAL A 121 23.65 51.73 -12.25
CA VAL A 121 23.09 53.06 -12.54
C VAL A 121 22.51 53.69 -11.27
N ALA A 122 21.75 52.92 -10.47
CA ALA A 122 21.21 53.39 -9.20
C ALA A 122 22.30 53.81 -8.22
N ALA A 123 23.35 52.99 -8.03
CA ALA A 123 24.48 53.33 -7.17
C ALA A 123 25.24 54.59 -7.62
N ASN A 124 25.33 54.85 -8.93
CA ASN A 124 25.90 56.10 -9.44
C ASN A 124 25.04 57.29 -9.11
N ALA A 125 23.73 57.21 -9.29
CA ALA A 125 22.79 58.28 -8.96
C ALA A 125 22.75 58.57 -7.45
N GLU A 126 22.82 57.56 -6.60
CA GLU A 126 22.90 57.72 -5.14
C GLU A 126 24.17 58.48 -4.74
N ARG A 127 25.36 58.13 -5.28
CA ARG A 127 26.59 58.90 -5.03
C ARG A 127 26.52 60.34 -5.52
N GLU A 128 25.85 60.60 -6.65
CA GLU A 128 25.61 61.94 -7.13
C GLU A 128 24.69 62.75 -6.19
N ALA A 129 23.59 62.16 -5.74
CA ALA A 129 22.67 62.77 -4.78
C ALA A 129 23.37 63.11 -3.46
N GLU A 130 24.22 62.21 -2.93
CA GLU A 130 25.02 62.42 -1.74
C GLU A 130 25.98 63.63 -1.93
N ARG A 131 26.64 63.72 -3.08
CA ARG A 131 27.54 64.83 -3.43
C ARG A 131 26.76 66.16 -3.53
N GLN A 132 25.62 66.23 -4.21
CA GLN A 132 24.82 67.41 -4.31
C GLN A 132 24.27 67.87 -2.94
N THR A 133 23.90 66.92 -2.07
CA THR A 133 23.48 67.23 -0.70
C THR A 133 24.64 67.83 0.14
N ALA A 134 25.87 67.34 -0.01
CA ALA A 134 27.04 67.91 0.66
C ALA A 134 27.33 69.31 0.18
N LEU A 135 27.25 69.55 -1.12
CA LEU A 135 27.45 70.88 -1.71
C LEU A 135 26.35 71.88 -1.33
N PHE A 136 25.09 71.43 -1.24
CA PHE A 136 23.96 72.27 -0.77
C PHE A 136 24.18 72.70 0.68
N LYS A 137 24.61 71.82 1.56
CA LYS A 137 24.96 72.17 2.96
C LYS A 137 26.06 73.21 3.07
N GLN A 138 26.96 73.28 2.09
CA GLN A 138 28.03 74.25 2.00
C GLN A 138 27.64 75.54 1.24
N GLY A 139 26.37 75.63 0.73
CA GLY A 139 25.86 76.77 0.02
C GLY A 139 26.30 76.88 -1.46
N PHE A 140 26.93 75.87 -2.04
CA PHE A 140 27.42 75.88 -3.42
C PHE A 140 26.40 75.56 -4.48
N VAL A 141 25.26 74.94 -4.12
CA VAL A 141 24.20 74.59 -5.06
C VAL A 141 22.82 74.98 -4.51
N SER A 142 21.80 75.10 -5.38
CA SER A 142 20.42 75.46 -4.99
C SER A 142 19.72 74.23 -4.39
N GLY A 143 18.71 74.46 -3.52
CA GLY A 143 17.88 73.41 -2.97
C GLY A 143 17.15 72.58 -4.06
N SER A 144 16.69 73.26 -5.12
CA SER A 144 16.06 72.54 -6.26
C SER A 144 17.00 71.53 -6.92
N ARG A 145 18.31 71.83 -6.99
CA ARG A 145 19.29 70.89 -7.56
C ARG A 145 19.53 69.70 -6.66
N ASP A 146 19.56 69.86 -5.34
CA ASP A 146 19.65 68.78 -4.36
C ASP A 146 18.38 67.89 -4.43
N GLU A 147 17.19 68.50 -4.44
CA GLU A 147 15.91 67.77 -4.55
C GLU A 147 15.84 66.97 -5.85
N GLN A 148 16.25 67.54 -6.98
CA GLN A 148 16.30 66.85 -8.26
C GLN A 148 17.22 65.63 -8.24
N ALA A 149 18.45 65.77 -7.67
CA ALA A 149 19.37 64.69 -7.58
C ALA A 149 18.87 63.53 -6.70
N ARG A 150 18.20 63.85 -5.59
CA ARG A 150 17.59 62.86 -4.71
C ARG A 150 16.43 62.15 -5.39
N ALA A 151 15.56 62.90 -6.09
CA ALA A 151 14.45 62.27 -6.82
C ALA A 151 14.94 61.31 -7.93
N GLU A 152 16.00 61.72 -8.65
CA GLU A 152 16.64 60.83 -9.65
C GLU A 152 17.23 59.57 -9.01
N ALA A 153 17.95 59.68 -7.88
CA ALA A 153 18.51 58.57 -7.15
C ALA A 153 17.40 57.60 -6.70
N GLN A 154 16.30 58.10 -6.16
CA GLN A 154 15.17 57.33 -5.75
C GLN A 154 14.51 56.58 -6.93
N ALA A 155 14.34 57.24 -8.07
CA ALA A 155 13.79 56.65 -9.29
C ALA A 155 14.71 55.52 -9.81
N ARG A 156 16.05 55.71 -9.82
CA ARG A 156 16.99 54.69 -10.25
C ARG A 156 17.03 53.50 -9.29
N ARG A 157 16.92 53.73 -8.00
CA ARG A 157 16.81 52.67 -6.98
C ARG A 157 15.56 51.86 -7.19
N ALA A 158 14.41 52.47 -7.41
CA ALA A 158 13.16 51.77 -7.75
C ALA A 158 13.33 50.92 -9.02
N GLY A 159 14.07 51.41 -10.03
CA GLY A 159 14.40 50.63 -11.23
C GLY A 159 15.27 49.39 -10.95
N CYS A 160 16.28 49.53 -10.05
CA CYS A 160 17.07 48.39 -9.60
C CYS A 160 16.18 47.35 -8.87
N ASP A 161 15.29 47.77 -7.99
CA ASP A 161 14.44 46.89 -7.24
C ASP A 161 13.38 46.19 -8.15
N ALA A 162 12.89 46.90 -9.17
CA ALA A 162 12.04 46.30 -10.20
C ALA A 162 12.78 45.22 -11.02
N ALA A 163 14.05 45.47 -11.38
CA ALA A 163 14.88 44.47 -12.06
C ALA A 163 15.13 43.23 -11.19
N LYS A 164 15.33 43.41 -9.86
CA LYS A 164 15.41 42.28 -8.92
C LYS A 164 14.12 41.46 -8.86
N ALA A 165 12.98 42.14 -8.88
CA ALA A 165 11.67 41.45 -8.92
C ALA A 165 11.48 40.66 -10.23
N ASP A 166 11.98 41.14 -11.38
CA ASP A 166 11.99 40.42 -12.65
C ASP A 166 12.80 39.12 -12.58
N VAL A 167 13.95 39.11 -11.87
CA VAL A 167 14.71 37.86 -11.61
C VAL A 167 13.87 36.87 -10.80
N ALA A 168 13.16 37.32 -9.77
CA ALA A 168 12.29 36.43 -8.98
C ALA A 168 11.17 35.83 -9.83
N GLN A 169 10.56 36.65 -10.71
CA GLN A 169 9.51 36.20 -11.64
C GLN A 169 10.06 35.15 -12.63
N THR A 170 11.19 35.42 -13.26
CA THR A 170 11.80 34.47 -14.22
C THR A 170 12.26 33.19 -13.53
N GLN A 171 12.76 33.27 -12.28
CA GLN A 171 13.08 32.10 -11.49
C GLN A 171 11.85 31.23 -11.16
N ALA A 172 10.71 31.86 -10.85
CA ALA A 172 9.45 31.13 -10.66
C ALA A 172 9.04 30.40 -11.95
N ARG A 173 9.27 30.99 -13.12
CA ARG A 173 9.04 30.32 -14.41
C ARG A 173 9.92 29.09 -14.62
N VAL A 174 11.22 29.15 -14.24
CA VAL A 174 12.11 27.97 -14.26
C VAL A 174 11.56 26.86 -13.37
N ASN A 175 11.08 27.20 -12.17
CA ASN A 175 10.49 26.21 -11.28
C ASN A 175 9.25 25.57 -11.89
N ALA A 176 8.38 26.33 -12.55
CA ALA A 176 7.21 25.80 -13.24
C ALA A 176 7.61 24.82 -14.36
N THR A 177 8.57 25.18 -15.20
CA THR A 177 9.04 24.27 -16.28
C THR A 177 9.69 23.00 -15.74
N ARG A 178 10.38 23.06 -14.61
CA ARG A 178 10.92 21.88 -13.93
C ARG A 178 9.84 20.93 -13.42
N VAL A 179 8.76 21.48 -12.87
CA VAL A 179 7.61 20.69 -12.44
C VAL A 179 6.98 19.98 -13.64
N GLU A 180 6.77 20.69 -14.76
CA GLU A 180 6.28 20.07 -16.00
C GLU A 180 7.18 18.94 -16.48
N GLN A 181 8.50 19.15 -16.48
CA GLN A 181 9.47 18.13 -16.84
C GLN A 181 9.43 16.94 -15.87
N SER A 182 9.28 17.16 -14.56
CA SER A 182 9.21 16.08 -13.60
C SER A 182 8.01 15.15 -13.79
N ARG A 183 6.92 15.66 -14.38
CA ARG A 183 5.72 14.87 -14.69
C ARG A 183 5.91 13.87 -15.82
N THR A 184 7.00 14.00 -16.58
CA THR A 184 7.36 13.06 -17.66
C THR A 184 8.15 11.85 -17.17
N VAL A 185 8.50 11.81 -15.89
CA VAL A 185 9.34 10.77 -15.32
C VAL A 185 8.61 10.09 -14.17
N LEU A 186 8.57 8.76 -14.20
CA LEU A 186 7.92 7.95 -13.19
C LEU A 186 8.96 7.30 -12.30
N TYR A 187 8.87 7.54 -11.00
CA TYR A 187 9.75 6.99 -9.97
C TYR A 187 8.99 6.06 -9.03
N ALA A 188 9.70 5.09 -8.45
CA ALA A 188 9.15 4.19 -7.44
C ALA A 188 8.85 4.96 -6.13
N PRO A 189 7.61 4.94 -5.62
CA PRO A 189 7.26 5.61 -4.36
C PRO A 189 7.77 4.87 -3.12
N PHE A 190 8.00 3.56 -3.23
CA PHE A 190 8.56 2.70 -2.19
C PHE A 190 9.42 1.60 -2.84
N ALA A 191 10.18 0.87 -2.02
CA ALA A 191 10.94 -0.29 -2.46
C ALA A 191 10.02 -1.49 -2.63
N GLY A 192 10.15 -2.24 -3.73
CA GLY A 192 9.28 -3.38 -4.00
C GLY A 192 9.64 -4.10 -5.30
N THR A 193 8.74 -4.91 -5.79
CA THR A 193 8.88 -5.67 -7.02
C THR A 193 7.89 -5.18 -8.07
N VAL A 194 8.36 -5.03 -9.31
CA VAL A 194 7.52 -4.66 -10.45
C VAL A 194 6.66 -5.86 -10.83
N ALA A 195 5.36 -5.79 -10.58
CA ALA A 195 4.43 -6.89 -10.88
C ALA A 195 4.05 -6.93 -12.35
N LYS A 196 3.79 -5.75 -12.95
CA LYS A 196 3.35 -5.64 -14.34
C LYS A 196 3.75 -4.31 -14.94
N ILE A 197 4.09 -4.33 -16.23
CA ILE A 197 4.32 -3.15 -17.06
C ILE A 197 3.30 -3.17 -18.19
N VAL A 198 2.65 -2.05 -18.45
CA VAL A 198 1.73 -1.88 -19.57
C VAL A 198 2.30 -0.84 -20.52
N GLY A 199 2.52 -1.24 -21.77
CA GLY A 199 3.14 -0.42 -22.79
C GLY A 199 4.62 -0.74 -23.01
N GLU A 200 5.08 -0.49 -24.23
CA GLU A 200 6.44 -0.73 -24.68
C GLU A 200 7.13 0.58 -25.08
N VAL A 201 8.45 0.55 -25.22
CA VAL A 201 9.22 1.69 -25.71
C VAL A 201 8.73 2.09 -27.11
N GLY A 202 8.37 3.35 -27.26
CA GLY A 202 7.80 3.90 -28.49
C GLY A 202 6.27 4.04 -28.46
N GLU A 203 5.57 3.34 -27.56
CA GLU A 203 4.13 3.46 -27.40
C GLU A 203 3.73 4.73 -26.62
N TYR A 204 2.47 5.11 -26.77
CA TYR A 204 1.92 6.27 -26.10
C TYR A 204 1.27 5.86 -24.77
N SER A 205 1.81 6.38 -23.67
CA SER A 205 1.20 6.23 -22.33
C SER A 205 0.23 7.37 -22.07
N THR A 206 -1.01 7.03 -21.68
CA THR A 206 -2.04 8.01 -21.34
C THR A 206 -2.16 8.12 -19.83
N PRO A 207 -2.39 9.34 -19.27
CA PRO A 207 -2.76 9.48 -17.88
C PRO A 207 -4.11 8.82 -17.61
N SER A 208 -4.34 8.36 -16.37
CA SER A 208 -5.65 7.87 -15.93
C SER A 208 -6.53 9.05 -15.54
N PRO A 209 -7.45 9.51 -16.42
CA PRO A 209 -8.36 10.58 -16.03
C PRO A 209 -9.38 10.08 -15.00
N PRO A 210 -9.89 10.94 -14.13
CA PRO A 210 -10.93 10.58 -13.17
C PRO A 210 -12.13 9.93 -13.85
N GLY A 211 -12.54 8.73 -13.36
CA GLY A 211 -13.71 8.02 -13.85
C GLY A 211 -13.50 7.17 -15.11
N VAL A 212 -12.32 7.16 -15.69
CA VAL A 212 -11.99 6.28 -16.84
C VAL A 212 -10.96 5.24 -16.38
N PRO A 213 -11.29 3.95 -16.39
CA PRO A 213 -10.35 2.89 -16.04
C PRO A 213 -9.33 2.71 -17.18
N THR A 214 -8.25 3.48 -17.16
CA THR A 214 -7.10 3.23 -18.05
C THR A 214 -6.13 2.27 -17.34
N PRO A 215 -5.51 1.33 -18.08
CA PRO A 215 -4.50 0.46 -17.50
C PRO A 215 -3.36 1.30 -16.89
N PRO A 216 -2.92 1.00 -15.66
CA PRO A 216 -1.76 1.66 -15.08
C PRO A 216 -0.52 1.30 -15.90
N ALA A 217 0.42 2.25 -16.02
CA ALA A 217 1.66 1.97 -16.74
C ALA A 217 2.54 0.94 -16.01
N ILE A 218 2.62 1.01 -14.68
CA ILE A 218 3.42 0.10 -13.87
C ILE A 218 2.65 -0.26 -12.60
N ASP A 219 2.57 -1.56 -12.30
CA ASP A 219 2.04 -2.09 -11.05
C ASP A 219 3.22 -2.47 -10.14
N LEU A 220 3.35 -1.81 -8.99
CA LEU A 220 4.43 -2.01 -8.03
C LEU A 220 3.86 -2.58 -6.74
N ILE A 221 4.45 -3.67 -6.26
CA ILE A 221 4.05 -4.37 -5.04
C ILE A 221 5.20 -4.43 -4.03
N ASP A 222 4.86 -4.35 -2.75
CA ASP A 222 5.78 -4.67 -1.67
C ASP A 222 5.66 -6.16 -1.34
N ASP A 223 6.61 -6.94 -1.82
CA ASP A 223 6.67 -8.39 -1.64
C ASP A 223 7.24 -8.82 -0.27
N THR A 224 7.66 -7.86 0.55
CA THR A 224 8.19 -8.14 1.91
C THR A 224 7.10 -8.25 2.97
N CYS A 225 5.93 -7.68 2.70
CA CYS A 225 4.79 -7.69 3.59
C CYS A 225 3.54 -8.20 2.86
N LEU A 226 3.09 -9.38 3.25
CA LEU A 226 1.90 -10.02 2.68
C LEU A 226 0.84 -10.22 3.76
N TYR A 227 -0.42 -10.07 3.37
CA TYR A 227 -1.57 -10.42 4.20
C TYR A 227 -2.60 -11.20 3.40
N VAL A 228 -3.43 -11.94 4.09
CA VAL A 228 -4.54 -12.65 3.49
C VAL A 228 -5.81 -11.86 3.74
N ARG A 229 -6.52 -11.51 2.67
CA ARG A 229 -7.88 -10.99 2.73
C ARG A 229 -8.85 -12.14 2.52
N ALA A 230 -9.66 -12.42 3.53
CA ALA A 230 -10.63 -13.50 3.52
C ALA A 230 -12.04 -12.93 3.71
N PRO A 231 -12.96 -13.09 2.73
CA PRO A 231 -14.35 -12.72 2.90
C PRO A 231 -15.02 -13.75 3.82
N MET A 232 -15.42 -13.31 5.01
CA MET A 232 -16.11 -14.12 6.03
C MET A 232 -17.60 -13.83 5.98
N ASP A 233 -18.41 -14.83 6.30
CA ASP A 233 -19.86 -14.65 6.39
C ASP A 233 -20.24 -13.64 7.49
N GLU A 234 -21.25 -12.80 7.23
CA GLU A 234 -21.74 -11.78 8.16
C GLU A 234 -22.12 -12.36 9.53
N VAL A 235 -22.63 -13.60 9.58
CA VAL A 235 -23.06 -14.26 10.82
C VAL A 235 -21.87 -14.62 11.73
N ASP A 236 -20.70 -14.90 11.14
CA ASP A 236 -19.51 -15.33 11.86
C ASP A 236 -18.53 -14.17 12.15
N ALA A 237 -18.57 -13.10 11.35
CA ALA A 237 -17.69 -11.94 11.49
C ALA A 237 -17.72 -11.30 12.91
N PRO A 238 -18.87 -11.18 13.62
CA PRO A 238 -18.90 -10.59 14.97
C PRO A 238 -18.14 -11.40 16.02
N LYS A 239 -17.87 -12.68 15.77
CA LYS A 239 -17.13 -13.57 16.66
C LYS A 239 -15.62 -13.41 16.53
N ILE A 240 -15.17 -12.65 15.52
CA ILE A 240 -13.76 -12.48 15.17
C ILE A 240 -13.30 -11.08 15.62
N THR A 241 -12.17 -11.06 16.33
CA THR A 241 -11.57 -9.82 16.83
C THR A 241 -10.12 -9.69 16.34
N ALA A 242 -9.66 -8.45 16.21
CA ALA A 242 -8.25 -8.19 15.88
C ALA A 242 -7.34 -8.80 16.95
N GLY A 243 -6.23 -9.38 16.53
CA GLY A 243 -5.26 -10.07 17.39
C GLY A 243 -5.53 -11.56 17.62
N GLN A 244 -6.68 -12.10 17.23
CA GLN A 244 -6.93 -13.54 17.29
C GLN A 244 -5.97 -14.31 16.40
N THR A 245 -5.57 -15.49 16.86
CA THR A 245 -4.75 -16.42 16.07
C THR A 245 -5.58 -17.07 14.98
N VAL A 246 -5.00 -17.18 13.78
CA VAL A 246 -5.62 -17.85 12.64
C VAL A 246 -4.68 -18.92 12.08
N ARG A 247 -5.25 -19.94 11.49
CA ARG A 247 -4.52 -20.93 10.69
C ARG A 247 -4.87 -20.73 9.23
N ILE A 248 -3.85 -20.51 8.42
CA ILE A 248 -3.99 -20.22 6.99
C ILE A 248 -3.42 -21.41 6.21
N SER A 249 -4.21 -21.95 5.31
CA SER A 249 -3.78 -22.98 4.36
C SER A 249 -3.90 -22.42 2.94
N PHE A 250 -2.95 -22.76 2.09
CA PHE A 250 -2.93 -22.36 0.69
C PHE A 250 -3.17 -23.58 -0.20
N ASP A 251 -3.98 -23.39 -1.24
CA ASP A 251 -4.24 -24.46 -2.22
C ASP A 251 -2.96 -24.90 -2.95
N ALA A 252 -2.04 -23.93 -3.16
CA ALA A 252 -0.71 -24.22 -3.73
C ALA A 252 0.19 -25.07 -2.83
N LEU A 253 -0.10 -25.15 -1.53
CA LEU A 253 0.72 -25.85 -0.52
C LEU A 253 -0.16 -26.79 0.33
N PRO A 254 -0.75 -27.82 -0.27
CA PRO A 254 -1.62 -28.73 0.44
C PRO A 254 -0.86 -29.41 1.58
N LYS A 255 -1.51 -29.58 2.73
CA LYS A 255 -0.96 -30.17 3.98
C LYS A 255 -0.03 -29.25 4.79
N GLN A 256 0.17 -27.99 4.40
CA GLN A 256 0.88 -27.01 5.22
C GLN A 256 -0.11 -25.97 5.78
N SER A 257 0.04 -25.69 7.06
CA SER A 257 -0.75 -24.66 7.73
C SER A 257 0.22 -23.64 8.31
N PHE A 258 -0.08 -22.37 8.05
CA PHE A 258 0.74 -21.25 8.49
C PHE A 258 0.00 -20.51 9.61
N PRO A 259 0.66 -20.26 10.73
CA PRO A 259 0.09 -19.44 11.78
C PRO A 259 0.02 -17.98 11.33
N GLY A 260 -0.99 -17.28 11.80
CA GLY A 260 -1.16 -15.86 11.54
C GLY A 260 -1.99 -15.20 12.63
N LYS A 261 -2.18 -13.88 12.51
CA LYS A 261 -3.02 -13.10 13.40
C LYS A 261 -3.97 -12.23 12.60
N VAL A 262 -5.20 -12.10 13.09
CA VAL A 262 -6.17 -11.15 12.53
C VAL A 262 -5.60 -9.74 12.73
N LYS A 263 -5.37 -9.04 11.63
CA LYS A 263 -4.95 -7.63 11.62
C LYS A 263 -6.15 -6.70 11.77
N ARG A 264 -7.19 -6.97 10.98
CA ARG A 264 -8.35 -6.10 10.90
C ARG A 264 -9.59 -6.91 10.48
N VAL A 265 -10.73 -6.51 11.02
CA VAL A 265 -12.06 -6.90 10.56
C VAL A 265 -12.69 -5.66 9.93
N ALA A 266 -13.20 -5.77 8.71
CA ALA A 266 -13.83 -4.63 8.05
C ALA A 266 -15.06 -4.15 8.84
N PRO A 267 -15.27 -2.83 9.00
CA PRO A 267 -16.40 -2.30 9.77
C PRO A 267 -17.72 -2.26 8.97
N TYR A 268 -17.73 -2.83 7.78
CA TYR A 268 -18.90 -2.83 6.89
C TYR A 268 -19.06 -4.18 6.21
N VAL A 269 -20.28 -4.46 5.81
CA VAL A 269 -20.63 -5.64 5.03
C VAL A 269 -20.52 -5.30 3.55
N SER A 270 -19.72 -6.04 2.81
CA SER A 270 -19.66 -5.94 1.35
C SER A 270 -20.62 -6.94 0.71
N ALA A 271 -21.43 -6.46 -0.22
CA ALA A 271 -22.30 -7.28 -1.04
C ALA A 271 -21.73 -7.29 -2.47
N VAL A 272 -20.78 -8.18 -2.74
CA VAL A 272 -20.12 -8.29 -4.06
C VAL A 272 -21.07 -8.98 -5.05
N GLU A 273 -21.94 -9.85 -4.58
CA GLU A 273 -23.01 -10.49 -5.35
C GLU A 273 -24.33 -10.39 -4.59
N LYS A 274 -25.46 -10.32 -5.31
CA LYS A 274 -26.80 -10.10 -4.74
C LYS A 274 -27.23 -11.08 -3.62
N GLN A 275 -26.44 -12.12 -3.34
CA GLN A 275 -26.78 -13.17 -2.37
C GLN A 275 -25.68 -13.42 -1.32
N ALA A 276 -24.53 -12.77 -1.38
CA ALA A 276 -23.43 -13.04 -0.46
C ALA A 276 -23.05 -11.77 0.32
N ARG A 277 -23.49 -11.72 1.58
CA ARG A 277 -23.12 -10.68 2.54
C ARG A 277 -21.86 -11.12 3.29
N THR A 278 -20.75 -10.46 3.04
CA THR A 278 -19.47 -10.81 3.63
C THR A 278 -18.82 -9.63 4.31
N VAL A 279 -18.00 -9.92 5.31
CA VAL A 279 -17.13 -8.98 5.99
C VAL A 279 -15.69 -9.41 5.69
N ASP A 280 -14.89 -8.50 5.17
CA ASP A 280 -13.49 -8.79 4.86
C ASP A 280 -12.65 -8.83 6.15
N ILE A 281 -11.93 -9.94 6.32
CA ILE A 281 -10.96 -10.11 7.39
C ILE A 281 -9.57 -10.11 6.80
N GLU A 282 -8.72 -9.27 7.35
CA GLU A 282 -7.30 -9.23 6.99
C GLU A 282 -6.49 -9.97 8.05
N ALA A 283 -5.70 -10.94 7.64
CA ALA A 283 -4.81 -11.69 8.51
C ALA A 283 -3.36 -11.58 8.03
N ILE A 284 -2.46 -11.25 8.95
CA ILE A 284 -1.01 -11.24 8.69
C ILE A 284 -0.47 -12.63 8.98
N LEU A 285 0.39 -13.12 8.08
CA LEU A 285 1.15 -14.34 8.26
C LEU A 285 2.26 -14.11 9.29
N ASP A 286 2.38 -15.01 10.26
CA ASP A 286 3.52 -15.05 11.18
C ASP A 286 4.62 -15.94 10.55
N ILE A 287 5.57 -15.27 9.87
CA ILE A 287 6.59 -15.94 9.05
C ILE A 287 7.92 -16.05 9.79
N THR A 288 7.92 -16.16 11.09
CA THR A 288 9.14 -16.11 11.90
C THR A 288 10.10 -17.30 11.67
N ASP A 289 9.65 -18.46 11.14
CA ASP A 289 10.49 -19.66 11.07
C ASP A 289 10.63 -20.34 9.70
N LYS A 290 9.93 -19.91 8.69
CA LYS A 290 10.08 -20.46 7.33
C LYS A 290 10.00 -19.33 6.33
N ALA A 291 10.98 -19.27 5.41
CA ALA A 291 10.87 -18.35 4.27
C ALA A 291 9.47 -18.46 3.67
N PRO A 292 8.76 -17.34 3.48
CA PRO A 292 7.44 -17.40 2.88
C PRO A 292 7.58 -18.15 1.55
N PRO A 293 6.71 -19.14 1.30
CA PRO A 293 6.64 -19.68 -0.04
C PRO A 293 6.45 -18.47 -0.97
N ARG A 294 7.05 -18.52 -2.17
CA ARG A 294 6.77 -17.52 -3.20
C ARG A 294 5.26 -17.54 -3.49
N LEU A 295 4.50 -16.84 -2.67
CA LEU A 295 3.09 -16.64 -2.89
C LEU A 295 3.00 -15.60 -4.00
N LEU A 296 2.46 -15.99 -5.11
CA LEU A 296 2.14 -15.09 -6.21
C LEU A 296 0.99 -14.20 -5.74
N VAL A 297 1.21 -12.90 -5.72
CA VAL A 297 0.23 -11.87 -5.36
C VAL A 297 -0.43 -11.34 -6.63
#